data_40c6b0622318a522ff797841861287e1
#
_entry.id   40c6b0622318a522ff797841861287e1
#
_cell.length_a   1.000
_cell.length_b   1.000
_cell.length_c   1.000
_cell.angle_alpha   90.00
_cell.angle_beta   90.00
_cell.angle_gamma   90.00
#
_symmetry.space_group_name_H-M   'P 1'
#
loop_
_entity.id
_entity.type
_entity.pdbx_description
1 polymer ?
#
loop_
_entity_poly.entity_id
_entity_poly.type
_entity_poly.pdbx_seq_one_letter_code
_entity_poly.pdbx_strand_id
1 'polypeptide(L)'
;MNLPQIFVEQMKEILGPELPEYLESYEKPKFTGLRVNTTKISVEEFERISPFKTLRRVPWTPNGYYYTEEDAPTKHPYYYAGLYYIQEPSAMTRASVLPVEPGERVLDLCAAPGGKATELGAKLRHEGLLVA
;
A
#
# COMPACT_ATOMS: atom_id res chain seq x y z
N MET A 1 3.87 2.93 -23.83
CA MET A 1 3.03 1.73 -23.52
C MET A 1 1.99 1.56 -24.64
N ASN A 2 1.65 0.32 -25.06
CA ASN A 2 0.62 0.09 -26.08
C ASN A 2 -0.74 -0.18 -25.38
N LEU A 3 -1.57 0.85 -25.24
CA LEU A 3 -2.88 0.75 -24.62
C LEU A 3 -3.93 0.32 -25.64
N PRO A 4 -4.91 -0.52 -25.26
CA PRO A 4 -6.02 -0.89 -26.17
C PRO A 4 -6.78 0.35 -26.65
N GLN A 5 -7.11 0.40 -27.93
CA GLN A 5 -7.79 1.56 -28.52
C GLN A 5 -9.13 1.86 -27.83
N ILE A 6 -9.93 0.83 -27.55
CA ILE A 6 -11.22 0.97 -26.87
C ILE A 6 -11.07 1.62 -25.48
N PHE A 7 -9.98 1.31 -24.77
CA PHE A 7 -9.69 1.96 -23.48
C PHE A 7 -9.38 3.45 -23.66
N VAL A 8 -8.57 3.81 -24.66
CA VAL A 8 -8.24 5.22 -24.96
C VAL A 8 -9.48 6.01 -25.33
N GLU A 9 -10.38 5.41 -26.12
CA GLU A 9 -11.66 6.04 -26.52
C GLU A 9 -12.57 6.28 -25.31
N GLN A 10 -12.70 5.31 -24.42
CA GLN A 10 -13.45 5.49 -23.15
C GLN A 10 -12.85 6.56 -22.27
N MET A 11 -11.52 6.60 -22.12
CA MET A 11 -10.85 7.62 -21.33
C MET A 11 -11.00 9.01 -21.96
N LYS A 12 -11.06 9.10 -23.29
CA LYS A 12 -11.33 10.38 -23.99
C LYS A 12 -12.71 10.95 -23.65
N GLU A 13 -13.72 10.08 -23.57
CA GLU A 13 -15.08 10.51 -23.19
C GLU A 13 -15.13 10.99 -21.73
N ILE A 14 -14.39 10.34 -20.83
CA ILE A 14 -14.40 10.65 -19.40
C ILE A 14 -13.57 11.89 -19.09
N LEU A 15 -12.36 11.97 -19.65
CA LEU A 15 -11.35 12.97 -19.26
C LEU A 15 -11.33 14.21 -20.18
N GLY A 16 -11.87 14.10 -21.39
CA GLY A 16 -11.90 15.22 -22.33
C GLY A 16 -10.51 15.83 -22.55
N PRO A 17 -10.31 17.12 -22.18
CA PRO A 17 -9.05 17.81 -22.38
C PRO A 17 -7.89 17.30 -21.51
N GLU A 18 -8.16 16.57 -20.45
CA GLU A 18 -7.13 16.00 -19.54
C GLU A 18 -6.51 14.70 -20.08
N LEU A 19 -7.09 14.11 -21.14
CA LEU A 19 -6.61 12.86 -21.73
C LEU A 19 -5.10 12.84 -22.04
N PRO A 20 -4.51 13.88 -22.68
CA PRO A 20 -3.09 13.86 -23.03
C PRO A 20 -2.19 13.71 -21.80
N GLU A 21 -2.46 14.46 -20.72
CA GLU A 21 -1.71 14.39 -19.47
C GLU A 21 -1.88 13.03 -18.79
N TYR A 22 -3.09 12.50 -18.80
CA TYR A 22 -3.38 11.16 -18.29
C TYR A 22 -2.56 10.09 -19.04
N LEU A 23 -2.53 10.12 -20.37
CA LEU A 23 -1.74 9.17 -21.16
C LEU A 23 -0.23 9.32 -20.93
N GLU A 24 0.27 10.54 -20.78
CA GLU A 24 1.67 10.79 -20.43
C GLU A 24 2.04 10.18 -19.07
N SER A 25 1.10 10.11 -18.13
CA SER A 25 1.34 9.52 -16.82
C SER A 25 1.77 8.05 -16.88
N TYR A 26 1.38 7.31 -17.92
CA TYR A 26 1.79 5.91 -18.15
C TYR A 26 3.26 5.74 -18.53
N GLU A 27 3.91 6.81 -18.99
CA GLU A 27 5.34 6.80 -19.31
C GLU A 27 6.21 7.17 -18.09
N LYS A 28 5.59 7.65 -17.00
CA LYS A 28 6.28 7.99 -15.75
C LYS A 28 6.55 6.73 -14.93
N PRO A 29 7.66 6.69 -14.15
CA PRO A 29 7.95 5.59 -13.25
C PRO A 29 6.81 5.36 -12.24
N LYS A 30 6.47 4.09 -12.02
CA LYS A 30 5.47 3.72 -11.00
C LYS A 30 6.06 3.91 -9.61
N PHE A 31 5.23 4.41 -8.70
CA PHE A 31 5.55 4.39 -7.28
C PHE A 31 5.25 3.00 -6.71
N THR A 32 6.27 2.37 -6.15
CA THR A 32 6.13 1.09 -5.44
C THR A 32 6.28 1.32 -3.95
N GLY A 33 5.53 0.57 -3.16
CA GLY A 33 5.55 0.73 -1.71
C GLY A 33 5.41 -0.59 -0.95
N LEU A 34 5.89 -0.57 0.28
CA LEU A 34 5.65 -1.59 1.28
C LEU A 34 5.16 -0.94 2.57
N ARG A 35 4.36 -1.67 3.33
CA ARG A 35 3.86 -1.24 4.62
C ARG A 35 4.25 -2.25 5.69
N VAL A 36 4.94 -1.80 6.72
CA VAL A 36 5.37 -2.65 7.85
C VAL A 36 4.15 -3.21 8.57
N ASN A 37 4.20 -4.49 8.87
CA ASN A 37 3.18 -5.20 9.62
C ASN A 37 3.44 -5.03 11.12
N THR A 38 2.81 -4.05 11.71
CA THR A 38 3.01 -3.69 13.13
C THR A 38 2.45 -4.71 14.13
N THR A 39 1.75 -5.76 13.66
CA THR A 39 1.43 -6.92 14.51
C THR A 39 2.62 -7.84 14.72
N LYS A 40 3.66 -7.77 13.90
CA LYS A 40 4.81 -8.66 13.93
C LYS A 40 6.11 -7.96 14.30
N ILE A 41 6.25 -6.70 13.96
CA ILE A 41 7.50 -5.95 14.18
C ILE A 41 7.19 -4.46 14.31
N SER A 42 7.86 -3.75 15.20
CA SER A 42 7.76 -2.30 15.26
C SER A 42 8.42 -1.64 14.04
N VAL A 43 8.05 -0.40 13.76
CA VAL A 43 8.63 0.36 12.64
C VAL A 43 10.12 0.58 12.87
N GLU A 44 10.52 0.92 14.10
CA GLU A 44 11.91 1.17 14.50
C GLU A 44 12.76 -0.10 14.35
N GLU A 45 12.22 -1.24 14.78
CA GLU A 45 12.92 -2.52 14.65
C GLU A 45 13.04 -2.92 13.18
N PHE A 46 12.00 -2.71 12.37
CA PHE A 46 12.05 -2.95 10.92
C PHE A 46 13.13 -2.08 10.26
N GLU A 47 13.21 -0.80 10.58
CA GLU A 47 14.27 0.08 10.05
C GLU A 47 15.67 -0.39 10.43
N ARG A 48 15.84 -0.89 11.66
CA ARG A 48 17.13 -1.41 12.16
C ARG A 48 17.60 -2.65 11.42
N ILE A 49 16.69 -3.57 11.08
CA ILE A 49 17.04 -4.87 10.46
C ILE A 49 16.85 -4.89 8.95
N SER A 50 16.26 -3.83 8.36
CA SER A 50 15.93 -3.80 6.95
C SER A 50 17.17 -3.91 6.06
N PRO A 51 17.19 -4.84 5.10
CA PRO A 51 18.26 -4.94 4.13
C PRO A 51 18.12 -3.95 2.96
N PHE A 52 16.97 -3.26 2.88
CA PHE A 52 16.61 -2.41 1.76
C PHE A 52 17.31 -1.04 1.85
N LYS A 53 17.84 -0.58 0.72
CA LYS A 53 18.67 0.64 0.65
C LYS A 53 17.90 1.85 0.14
N THR A 54 16.77 1.65 -0.53
CA THR A 54 16.04 2.71 -1.22
C THR A 54 14.80 3.18 -0.47
N LEU A 55 14.57 2.68 0.74
CA LEU A 55 13.39 3.02 1.53
C LEU A 55 13.30 4.51 1.82
N ARG A 56 12.14 5.08 1.51
CA ARG A 56 11.76 6.45 1.89
C ARG A 56 10.38 6.43 2.51
N ARG A 57 10.18 7.13 3.61
CA ARG A 57 8.88 7.21 4.30
C ARG A 57 7.79 7.74 3.38
N VAL A 58 6.61 7.12 3.41
CA VAL A 58 5.38 7.65 2.84
C VAL A 58 4.80 8.67 3.80
N PRO A 59 4.62 9.95 3.41
CA PRO A 59 4.31 11.04 4.37
C PRO A 59 2.98 10.90 5.11
N TRP A 60 2.01 10.18 4.54
CA TRP A 60 0.64 10.06 5.07
C TRP A 60 0.37 8.77 5.82
N THR A 61 1.38 7.96 6.08
CA THR A 61 1.25 6.75 6.89
C THR A 61 2.47 6.52 7.77
N PRO A 62 2.28 6.12 9.05
CA PRO A 62 3.39 5.99 9.99
C PRO A 62 4.33 4.81 9.69
N ASN A 63 3.86 3.80 8.95
CA ASN A 63 4.54 2.53 8.72
C ASN A 63 4.73 2.18 7.23
N GLY A 64 4.51 3.13 6.32
CA GLY A 64 4.66 2.94 4.88
C GLY A 64 5.95 3.50 4.32
N TYR A 65 6.48 2.80 3.31
CA TYR A 65 7.71 3.17 2.62
C TYR A 65 7.57 3.03 1.12
N TYR A 66 8.15 3.98 0.39
CA TYR A 66 8.50 3.79 -1.01
C TYR A 66 9.75 2.92 -1.08
N TYR A 67 9.87 2.15 -2.15
CA TYR A 67 11.10 1.44 -2.52
C TYR A 67 11.30 1.48 -4.04
N THR A 68 12.51 1.19 -4.51
CA THR A 68 12.80 1.00 -5.93
C THR A 68 12.96 -0.49 -6.27
N GLU A 69 12.93 -0.81 -7.56
CA GLU A 69 13.06 -2.20 -8.03
C GLU A 69 14.37 -2.87 -7.60
N GLU A 70 15.41 -2.08 -7.29
CA GLU A 70 16.70 -2.59 -6.81
C GLU A 70 16.59 -3.40 -5.52
N ASP A 71 15.66 -3.03 -4.63
CA ASP A 71 15.47 -3.71 -3.35
C ASP A 71 14.74 -5.06 -3.47
N ALA A 72 13.96 -5.27 -4.53
CA ALA A 72 13.21 -6.50 -4.83
C ALA A 72 12.53 -7.14 -3.58
N PRO A 73 11.74 -6.41 -2.78
CA PRO A 73 11.28 -6.87 -1.47
C PRO A 73 10.42 -8.14 -1.55
N THR A 74 9.74 -8.41 -2.66
CA THR A 74 8.96 -9.64 -2.86
C THR A 74 9.79 -10.92 -2.91
N LYS A 75 11.11 -10.80 -3.11
CA LYS A 75 12.05 -11.93 -3.14
C LYS A 75 12.72 -12.17 -1.80
N HIS A 76 12.55 -11.27 -0.82
CA HIS A 76 13.21 -11.36 0.48
C HIS A 76 12.43 -12.28 1.44
N PRO A 77 13.13 -13.08 2.31
CA PRO A 77 12.48 -13.93 3.31
C PRO A 77 11.49 -13.20 4.23
N TYR A 78 11.72 -11.92 4.54
CA TYR A 78 10.82 -11.11 5.36
C TYR A 78 9.44 -10.90 4.74
N TYR A 79 9.33 -10.94 3.40
CA TYR A 79 8.04 -10.93 2.72
C TYR A 79 7.22 -12.20 3.07
N TYR A 80 7.85 -13.37 2.97
CA TYR A 80 7.20 -14.63 3.30
C TYR A 80 6.93 -14.77 4.81
N ALA A 81 7.76 -14.17 5.65
CA ALA A 81 7.51 -14.04 7.08
C ALA A 81 6.38 -13.07 7.43
N GLY A 82 5.93 -12.27 6.46
CA GLY A 82 4.85 -11.29 6.62
C GLY A 82 5.22 -10.08 7.48
N LEU A 83 6.50 -9.68 7.50
CA LEU A 83 6.94 -8.50 8.24
C LEU A 83 6.47 -7.20 7.57
N TYR A 84 6.11 -7.24 6.31
CA TYR A 84 5.50 -6.14 5.55
C TYR A 84 4.56 -6.66 4.47
N TYR A 85 3.70 -5.78 4.04
CA TYR A 85 2.76 -5.98 2.94
C TYR A 85 3.16 -5.08 1.76
N ILE A 86 3.22 -5.63 0.54
CA ILE A 86 3.45 -4.83 -0.68
C ILE A 86 2.16 -4.12 -1.03
N GLN A 87 2.20 -2.80 -1.03
CA GLN A 87 1.02 -1.97 -1.28
C GLN A 87 1.43 -0.69 -1.99
N GLU A 88 0.64 -0.27 -2.95
CA GLU A 88 0.80 1.01 -3.61
C GLU A 88 0.58 2.13 -2.57
N PRO A 89 1.47 3.17 -2.54
CA PRO A 89 1.46 4.18 -1.47
C PRO A 89 0.13 4.91 -1.29
N SER A 90 -0.59 5.28 -2.36
CA SER A 90 -1.89 5.95 -2.24
C SER A 90 -2.95 5.04 -1.60
N ALA A 91 -2.87 3.72 -1.86
CA ALA A 91 -3.78 2.75 -1.28
C ALA A 91 -3.61 2.58 0.25
N MET A 92 -2.47 2.98 0.81
CA MET A 92 -2.24 2.97 2.27
C MET A 92 -3.07 4.02 3.01
N THR A 93 -3.47 5.11 2.34
CA THR A 93 -4.13 6.26 2.94
C THR A 93 -5.39 5.88 3.72
N ARG A 94 -6.26 5.05 3.14
CA ARG A 94 -7.60 4.75 3.69
C ARG A 94 -7.52 4.16 5.10
N ALA A 95 -6.74 3.10 5.26
CA ALA A 95 -6.59 2.47 6.57
C ALA A 95 -5.74 3.31 7.54
N SER A 96 -4.82 4.14 7.03
CA SER A 96 -4.00 5.02 7.86
C SER A 96 -4.81 6.12 8.54
N VAL A 97 -5.75 6.74 7.82
CA VAL A 97 -6.54 7.88 8.34
C VAL A 97 -7.76 7.44 9.16
N LEU A 98 -8.20 6.19 9.03
CA LEU A 98 -9.35 5.71 9.80
C LEU A 98 -8.96 5.56 11.27
N PRO A 99 -9.67 6.24 12.19
CA PRO A 99 -9.37 6.21 13.63
C PRO A 99 -9.93 4.92 14.26
N VAL A 100 -9.17 3.83 14.12
CA VAL A 100 -9.51 2.53 14.73
C VAL A 100 -8.69 2.36 16.01
N GLU A 101 -9.38 2.06 17.10
CA GLU A 101 -8.80 1.85 18.42
C GLU A 101 -8.96 0.39 18.89
N PRO A 102 -8.07 -0.10 19.78
CA PRO A 102 -8.22 -1.41 20.40
C PRO A 102 -9.58 -1.58 21.07
N GLY A 103 -10.20 -2.76 20.93
CA GLY A 103 -11.52 -3.07 21.46
C GLY A 103 -12.69 -2.80 20.51
N GLU A 104 -12.47 -2.08 19.41
CA GLU A 104 -13.52 -1.75 18.46
C GLU A 104 -13.93 -2.95 17.58
N ARG A 105 -15.07 -2.79 16.92
CA ARG A 105 -15.61 -3.73 15.93
C ARG A 105 -15.57 -3.09 14.55
N VAL A 106 -14.78 -3.67 13.66
CA VAL A 106 -14.53 -3.15 12.32
C VAL A 106 -15.07 -4.11 11.26
N LEU A 107 -15.76 -3.60 10.25
CA LEU A 107 -16.22 -4.34 9.08
C LEU A 107 -15.51 -3.84 7.83
N ASP A 108 -14.76 -4.72 7.14
CA ASP A 108 -14.16 -4.44 5.83
C ASP A 108 -14.94 -5.18 4.73
N LEU A 109 -15.84 -4.46 4.04
CA LEU A 109 -16.64 -5.01 2.94
C LEU A 109 -15.86 -5.21 1.64
N CYS A 110 -14.62 -4.72 1.57
CA CYS A 110 -13.74 -4.81 0.39
C CYS A 110 -12.36 -5.35 0.77
N ALA A 111 -12.32 -6.42 1.55
CA ALA A 111 -11.12 -6.92 2.22
C ALA A 111 -10.03 -7.42 1.26
N ALA A 112 -10.41 -8.19 0.23
CA ALA A 112 -9.43 -8.75 -0.69
C ALA A 112 -8.67 -7.66 -1.48
N PRO A 113 -7.36 -7.80 -1.69
CA PRO A 113 -6.44 -8.87 -1.28
C PRO A 113 -5.87 -8.73 0.14
N GLY A 114 -6.40 -7.89 1.02
CA GLY A 114 -6.01 -7.78 2.42
C GLY A 114 -5.28 -6.50 2.81
N GLY A 115 -4.97 -5.61 1.87
CA GLY A 115 -4.16 -4.42 2.13
C GLY A 115 -4.75 -3.45 3.17
N LYS A 116 -6.09 -3.32 3.24
CA LYS A 116 -6.77 -2.52 4.26
C LYS A 116 -7.04 -3.33 5.53
N ALA A 117 -7.60 -4.53 5.36
CA ALA A 117 -7.94 -5.41 6.47
C ALA A 117 -6.75 -5.68 7.39
N THR A 118 -5.57 -5.96 6.84
CA THR A 118 -4.36 -6.23 7.65
C THR A 118 -3.88 -5.01 8.45
N GLU A 119 -4.07 -3.79 7.93
CA GLU A 119 -3.74 -2.58 8.69
C GLU A 119 -4.78 -2.28 9.77
N LEU A 120 -6.05 -2.44 9.46
CA LEU A 120 -7.12 -2.28 10.44
C LEU A 120 -6.99 -3.30 11.59
N GLY A 121 -6.66 -4.55 11.25
CA GLY A 121 -6.35 -5.57 12.26
C GLY A 121 -5.13 -5.22 13.13
N ALA A 122 -4.10 -4.61 12.54
CA ALA A 122 -2.93 -4.15 13.29
C ALA A 122 -3.28 -3.04 14.30
N LYS A 123 -4.15 -2.10 13.92
CA LYS A 123 -4.65 -1.04 14.81
C LYS A 123 -5.44 -1.58 16.00
N LEU A 124 -6.16 -2.67 15.83
CA LEU A 124 -6.90 -3.33 16.92
C LEU A 124 -6.01 -3.99 17.99
N ARG A 125 -4.70 -4.18 17.73
CA ARG A 125 -3.71 -4.69 18.70
C ARG A 125 -4.17 -5.98 19.42
N HIS A 126 -4.79 -6.91 18.70
CA HIS A 126 -5.40 -8.15 19.22
C HIS A 126 -6.61 -7.96 20.16
N GLU A 127 -7.14 -6.76 20.26
CA GLU A 127 -8.35 -6.45 21.03
C GLU A 127 -9.46 -5.98 20.08
N GLY A 128 -10.66 -6.59 20.19
CA GLY A 128 -11.78 -6.22 19.32
C GLY A 128 -12.14 -7.27 18.28
N LEU A 129 -12.80 -6.85 17.22
CA LEU A 129 -13.27 -7.73 16.14
C LEU A 129 -13.09 -7.07 14.78
N LEU A 130 -12.42 -7.77 13.88
CA LEU A 130 -12.40 -7.46 12.46
C LEU A 130 -13.17 -8.53 11.69
N VAL A 131 -14.19 -8.13 10.96
CA VAL A 131 -14.91 -8.96 9.99
C VAL A 131 -14.54 -8.49 8.58
N ALA A 132 -14.08 -9.42 7.73
CA ALA A 132 -13.56 -9.10 6.41
C ALA A 132 -13.91 -10.20 5.38
#